data_b7db68424ab9f8f78c4f6cf0b302b6db
#
_entry.id   b7db68424ab9f8f78c4f6cf0b302b6db
#
_cell.length_a   1.000
_cell.length_b   1.000
_cell.length_c   1.000
_cell.angle_alpha   90.00
_cell.angle_beta   90.00
_cell.angle_gamma   90.00
#
_symmetry.space_group_name_H-M   'P 1'
#
loop_
_entity.id
_entity.type
_entity.pdbx_description
1 polymer ?
#
loop_
_entity_poly.entity_id
_entity_poly.type
_entity_poly.pdbx_seq_one_letter_code
_entity_poly.pdbx_strand_id
1 'polypeptide(L)'
;MSAEKRPAADSFGSTQLVKRAKPDANTNGSSVVAVANGSAHDGALMHAVPRGGVLQSPVMELTGHSGEVFAARFDPTGQIIASGSMDRSILLWRSSGDCDNYRILTGHKQAVLDLHWSRDSKVLFSASADMHLASWDVETGERIRRHPGHEEVINCMDVSKRGEEMLVSGSDDGYIGASQLLWDTRTKDAVSFIPTEFPITAIALSEAGNELFTSGIDNDIKVWDLRKKAVTYSLLGHADTVTSLQLSPDNTLLLSNAHDSTVRTWDVRPFAPADRAVKTYDGAPTGQERNLLKASWDAEGKRIAAGSGDQSVAIWDASTGKLLHKLPGHKGAVNDVRFHPRDEPLPYSVGPPIPHSYSNRTITPDKWTELTWRSPVVSASSDRTLLLGELAK
;
A
#
# COMPACT_ATOMS: atom_id res chain seq x y z
N MET A 1 -31.34 65.59 5.83
CA MET A 1 -32.75 65.20 6.07
C MET A 1 -32.90 63.72 5.90
N SER A 2 -33.44 63.08 6.93
CA SER A 2 -33.93 61.71 7.06
C SER A 2 -32.87 60.63 7.26
N ALA A 3 -32.69 60.32 8.53
CA ALA A 3 -32.09 59.14 9.06
C ALA A 3 -33.09 57.97 9.01
N GLU A 4 -32.63 56.81 8.55
CA GLU A 4 -33.43 55.59 8.61
C GLU A 4 -32.79 54.60 9.60
N LYS A 5 -33.62 54.18 10.56
CA LYS A 5 -33.26 53.35 11.73
C LYS A 5 -32.96 51.91 11.35
N ARG A 6 -31.91 51.33 11.92
CA ARG A 6 -31.69 49.89 12.01
C ARG A 6 -32.62 49.24 13.06
N PRO A 7 -33.15 48.05 12.82
CA PRO A 7 -33.78 47.26 13.87
C PRO A 7 -32.78 46.49 14.71
N ALA A 8 -33.17 46.25 15.96
CA ALA A 8 -32.39 45.68 17.04
C ALA A 8 -32.09 44.15 16.86
N ALA A 9 -30.97 43.75 17.42
CA ALA A 9 -30.54 42.36 17.50
C ALA A 9 -31.36 41.58 18.54
N ASP A 10 -31.82 40.40 18.13
CA ASP A 10 -32.45 39.43 19.03
C ASP A 10 -31.43 38.53 19.69
N SER A 11 -31.71 38.21 20.91
CA SER A 11 -30.98 37.58 21.97
C SER A 11 -30.36 36.22 21.62
N PHE A 12 -29.08 36.08 21.93
CA PHE A 12 -28.38 34.78 22.00
C PHE A 12 -28.86 33.97 23.20
N GLY A 13 -29.38 32.76 22.92
CA GLY A 13 -29.63 31.75 23.92
C GLY A 13 -28.36 31.19 24.51
N SER A 14 -28.26 31.17 25.82
CA SER A 14 -27.14 30.67 26.60
C SER A 14 -27.00 29.15 26.45
N THR A 15 -25.91 28.71 25.85
CA THR A 15 -25.46 27.30 25.86
C THR A 15 -24.86 26.98 27.21
N GLN A 16 -25.50 26.15 28.01
CA GLN A 16 -24.95 25.61 29.26
C GLN A 16 -23.75 24.71 28.96
N LEU A 17 -22.62 25.06 29.51
CA LEU A 17 -21.40 24.25 29.58
C LEU A 17 -21.65 23.08 30.53
N VAL A 18 -21.77 21.86 30.00
CA VAL A 18 -21.75 20.63 30.79
C VAL A 18 -20.33 20.37 31.29
N LYS A 19 -20.13 20.45 32.59
CA LYS A 19 -18.87 20.09 33.26
C LYS A 19 -18.57 18.62 33.04
N ARG A 20 -17.43 18.34 32.42
CA ARG A 20 -16.85 17.01 32.28
C ARG A 20 -16.44 16.50 33.64
N ALA A 21 -17.00 15.41 34.12
CA ALA A 21 -16.55 14.71 35.32
C ALA A 21 -15.21 14.05 35.05
N LYS A 22 -14.26 14.16 36.00
CA LYS A 22 -13.00 13.42 35.99
C LYS A 22 -13.29 11.93 36.22
N PRO A 23 -12.64 11.01 35.49
CA PRO A 23 -12.77 9.59 35.82
C PRO A 23 -11.97 9.27 37.09
N ASP A 24 -12.62 8.67 38.07
CA ASP A 24 -11.97 8.06 39.22
C ASP A 24 -11.22 6.80 38.80
N ALA A 25 -9.97 6.70 39.23
CA ALA A 25 -9.14 5.53 39.07
C ALA A 25 -9.64 4.42 40.01
N ASN A 26 -10.23 3.39 39.51
CA ASN A 26 -10.21 1.97 39.91
C ASN A 26 -11.53 1.29 39.50
N THR A 27 -11.53 0.61 38.39
CA THR A 27 -12.32 -0.64 38.24
C THR A 27 -11.82 -1.39 37.01
N ASN A 28 -11.35 -2.59 37.21
CA ASN A 28 -11.23 -3.63 36.18
C ASN A 28 -12.61 -3.90 35.62
N GLY A 29 -12.80 -3.70 34.31
CA GLY A 29 -14.09 -4.04 33.70
C GLY A 29 -14.15 -3.69 32.23
N SER A 30 -14.44 -4.69 31.43
CA SER A 30 -14.84 -4.65 30.03
C SER A 30 -15.56 -3.36 29.64
N SER A 31 -15.07 -2.70 28.60
CA SER A 31 -15.72 -1.53 28.00
C SER A 31 -17.06 -1.89 27.36
N VAL A 32 -18.14 -1.42 27.96
CA VAL A 32 -19.50 -1.50 27.39
C VAL A 32 -19.72 -0.23 26.57
N VAL A 33 -19.85 -0.38 25.25
CA VAL A 33 -20.28 0.72 24.39
C VAL A 33 -21.80 0.69 24.28
N ALA A 34 -22.47 1.66 24.89
CA ALA A 34 -23.92 1.85 24.76
C ALA A 34 -24.22 2.69 23.50
N VAL A 35 -24.83 2.08 22.50
CA VAL A 35 -25.44 2.80 21.38
C VAL A 35 -26.88 3.14 21.75
N ALA A 36 -27.15 4.42 22.02
CA ALA A 36 -28.50 4.91 22.27
C ALA A 36 -29.21 5.19 20.93
N ASN A 37 -30.05 4.26 20.47
CA ASN A 37 -31.11 4.56 19.50
C ASN A 37 -32.43 4.67 20.26
N GLY A 38 -33.10 5.83 20.13
CA GLY A 38 -34.36 6.10 20.76
C GLY A 38 -35.50 5.27 20.19
N SER A 39 -35.92 4.29 20.94
CA SER A 39 -37.31 3.80 21.12
C SER A 39 -37.27 2.71 22.20
N ALA A 40 -38.10 2.85 23.22
CA ALA A 40 -38.15 1.95 24.37
C ALA A 40 -38.61 0.56 23.96
N HIS A 41 -37.69 -0.42 23.97
CA HIS A 41 -37.97 -1.83 24.21
C HIS A 41 -36.65 -2.52 24.60
N ASP A 42 -36.70 -3.16 25.78
CA ASP A 42 -35.77 -4.11 26.39
C ASP A 42 -34.28 -3.98 25.98
N GLY A 43 -33.50 -3.38 26.88
CA GLY A 43 -32.06 -3.32 26.79
C GLY A 43 -31.39 -4.69 26.97
N ALA A 44 -31.33 -5.50 25.94
CA ALA A 44 -30.44 -6.62 25.90
C ALA A 44 -28.98 -6.10 25.80
N LEU A 45 -28.18 -6.29 26.85
CA LEU A 45 -26.75 -6.06 26.85
C LEU A 45 -26.14 -6.96 25.79
N MET A 46 -25.79 -6.37 24.63
CA MET A 46 -24.97 -7.08 23.64
C MET A 46 -23.57 -7.26 24.22
N HIS A 47 -23.25 -8.47 24.62
CA HIS A 47 -21.86 -8.84 24.90
C HIS A 47 -21.08 -8.74 23.60
N ALA A 48 -20.11 -7.82 23.55
CA ALA A 48 -19.16 -7.78 22.45
C ALA A 48 -18.36 -9.11 22.48
N VAL A 49 -18.60 -9.95 21.46
CA VAL A 49 -17.77 -11.15 21.26
C VAL A 49 -16.33 -10.70 21.06
N PRO A 50 -15.36 -11.20 21.83
CA PRO A 50 -13.97 -10.84 21.62
C PRO A 50 -13.56 -11.22 20.20
N ARG A 51 -13.16 -10.22 19.41
CA ARG A 51 -12.73 -10.41 18.03
C ARG A 51 -11.33 -11.03 18.01
N GLY A 52 -11.13 -12.10 17.26
CA GLY A 52 -9.82 -12.72 17.06
C GLY A 52 -8.93 -12.01 16.03
N GLY A 53 -9.21 -10.74 15.69
CA GLY A 53 -8.46 -9.94 14.72
C GLY A 53 -7.27 -9.23 15.37
N VAL A 54 -6.24 -8.93 14.57
CA VAL A 54 -5.03 -8.20 14.98
C VAL A 54 -5.31 -6.70 15.13
N LEU A 55 -6.29 -6.19 14.38
CA LEU A 55 -6.70 -4.80 14.41
C LEU A 55 -7.79 -4.57 15.48
N GLN A 56 -7.79 -3.39 16.08
CA GLN A 56 -8.84 -2.98 17.03
C GLN A 56 -10.22 -2.86 16.37
N SER A 57 -10.25 -2.52 15.07
CA SER A 57 -11.45 -2.44 14.24
C SER A 57 -11.24 -3.24 12.94
N PRO A 58 -12.32 -3.76 12.29
CA PRO A 58 -12.22 -4.44 11.00
C PRO A 58 -11.56 -3.59 9.91
N VAL A 59 -11.70 -2.27 10.02
CA VAL A 59 -11.05 -1.28 9.17
C VAL A 59 -10.52 -0.16 10.06
N MET A 60 -9.25 0.17 9.91
CA MET A 60 -8.59 1.28 10.56
C MET A 60 -8.31 2.37 9.53
N GLU A 61 -8.72 3.60 9.81
CA GLU A 61 -8.41 4.77 8.99
C GLU A 61 -7.16 5.45 9.54
N LEU A 62 -6.10 5.49 8.72
CA LEU A 62 -4.82 6.12 9.08
C LEU A 62 -4.80 7.53 8.50
N THR A 63 -4.89 8.52 9.36
CA THR A 63 -4.93 9.94 9.00
C THR A 63 -3.65 10.66 9.47
N GLY A 64 -3.07 11.49 8.62
CA GLY A 64 -1.83 12.21 8.95
C GLY A 64 -1.23 12.97 7.77
N HIS A 65 -1.46 12.49 6.55
CA HIS A 65 -1.04 13.20 5.35
C HIS A 65 -1.89 14.45 5.09
N SER A 66 -1.24 15.51 4.60
CA SER A 66 -1.92 16.75 4.18
C SER A 66 -2.21 16.78 2.67
N GLY A 67 -1.63 15.86 1.90
CA GLY A 67 -1.80 15.70 0.46
C GLY A 67 -2.22 14.28 0.09
N GLU A 68 -2.52 14.05 -1.20
CA GLU A 68 -2.87 12.76 -1.76
C GLU A 68 -1.80 11.71 -1.48
N VAL A 69 -2.19 10.46 -1.20
CA VAL A 69 -1.28 9.35 -0.96
C VAL A 69 -1.15 8.52 -2.23
N PHE A 70 0.07 8.39 -2.76
CA PHE A 70 0.34 7.69 -4.01
C PHE A 70 0.87 6.28 -3.83
N ALA A 71 1.53 6.01 -2.71
CA ALA A 71 2.11 4.69 -2.44
C ALA A 71 1.91 4.30 -0.98
N ALA A 72 1.64 3.02 -0.75
CA ALA A 72 1.64 2.41 0.57
C ALA A 72 2.29 1.02 0.50
N ARG A 73 3.26 0.72 1.36
CA ARG A 73 4.00 -0.54 1.34
C ARG A 73 4.21 -1.08 2.74
N PHE A 74 3.86 -2.35 2.94
CA PHE A 74 4.33 -3.09 4.11
C PHE A 74 5.83 -3.35 4.01
N ASP A 75 6.52 -3.36 5.14
CA ASP A 75 7.86 -3.89 5.22
C ASP A 75 7.84 -5.43 5.07
N PRO A 76 8.98 -6.08 4.74
CA PRO A 76 9.06 -7.53 4.59
C PRO A 76 8.62 -8.34 5.82
N THR A 77 8.67 -7.75 7.02
CA THR A 77 8.19 -8.40 8.25
C THR A 77 6.69 -8.26 8.45
N GLY A 78 6.06 -7.27 7.80
CA GLY A 78 4.65 -6.93 7.93
C GLY A 78 4.32 -6.08 9.16
N GLN A 79 5.33 -5.58 9.90
CA GLN A 79 5.11 -4.82 11.13
C GLN A 79 4.96 -3.31 10.92
N ILE A 80 5.47 -2.82 9.81
CA ILE A 80 5.51 -1.39 9.49
C ILE A 80 4.87 -1.15 8.12
N ILE A 81 4.13 -0.07 8.01
CA ILE A 81 3.61 0.45 6.74
C ILE A 81 4.32 1.78 6.46
N ALA A 82 4.86 1.95 5.26
CA ALA A 82 5.34 3.23 4.77
C ALA A 82 4.35 3.81 3.77
N SER A 83 4.03 5.09 3.87
CA SER A 83 3.18 5.80 2.92
C SER A 83 3.86 7.04 2.36
N GLY A 84 3.76 7.23 1.05
CA GLY A 84 4.33 8.37 0.31
C GLY A 84 3.24 9.24 -0.29
N SER A 85 3.41 10.56 -0.19
CA SER A 85 2.35 11.51 -0.49
C SER A 85 2.82 12.72 -1.30
N MET A 86 1.83 13.40 -1.88
CA MET A 86 1.97 14.71 -2.52
C MET A 86 2.49 15.79 -1.55
N ASP A 87 2.30 15.61 -0.24
CA ASP A 87 2.82 16.53 0.78
C ASP A 87 4.34 16.47 0.95
N ARG A 88 5.03 15.66 0.14
CA ARG A 88 6.50 15.49 0.12
C ARG A 88 7.07 14.75 1.32
N SER A 89 6.21 14.20 2.18
CA SER A 89 6.59 13.43 3.35
C SER A 89 6.35 11.93 3.12
N ILE A 90 7.06 11.14 3.90
CA ILE A 90 6.83 9.71 4.04
C ILE A 90 6.45 9.47 5.51
N LEU A 91 5.34 8.82 5.75
CA LEU A 91 4.89 8.47 7.08
C LEU A 91 5.11 6.97 7.33
N LEU A 92 5.57 6.65 8.54
CA LEU A 92 5.74 5.27 8.99
C LEU A 92 4.73 4.96 10.07
N TRP A 93 3.96 3.89 9.85
CA TRP A 93 2.84 3.46 10.70
C TRP A 93 3.11 2.07 11.24
N ARG A 94 2.62 1.79 12.42
CA ARG A 94 2.55 0.41 12.92
C ARG A 94 1.38 -0.30 12.26
N SER A 95 1.59 -1.55 11.81
CA SER A 95 0.54 -2.34 11.16
C SER A 95 -0.41 -3.02 12.15
N SER A 96 -0.17 -2.92 13.45
CA SER A 96 -0.94 -3.60 14.50
C SER A 96 -1.21 -2.68 15.69
N GLY A 97 -2.18 -3.05 16.51
CA GLY A 97 -2.61 -2.26 17.68
C GLY A 97 -3.35 -1.00 17.27
N ASP A 98 -2.91 0.15 17.76
CA ASP A 98 -3.53 1.46 17.48
C ASP A 98 -3.17 2.00 16.08
N CYS A 99 -2.27 1.32 15.35
CA CYS A 99 -1.81 1.71 14.02
C CYS A 99 -1.27 3.15 13.96
N ASP A 100 -0.55 3.54 15.01
CA ASP A 100 -0.05 4.91 15.16
C ASP A 100 1.02 5.26 14.13
N ASN A 101 1.01 6.52 13.70
CA ASN A 101 2.15 7.13 13.03
C ASN A 101 3.25 7.40 14.06
N TYR A 102 4.34 6.67 13.95
CA TYR A 102 5.45 6.82 14.89
C TYR A 102 6.62 7.63 14.32
N ARG A 103 6.64 7.89 13.01
CA ARG A 103 7.74 8.64 12.37
C ARG A 103 7.31 9.30 11.06
N ILE A 104 7.92 10.47 10.82
CA ILE A 104 7.77 11.25 9.60
C ILE A 104 9.14 11.46 8.99
N LEU A 105 9.33 11.07 7.71
CA LEU A 105 10.56 11.30 6.95
C LEU A 105 10.34 12.48 6.00
N THR A 106 11.16 13.49 6.12
CA THR A 106 11.06 14.73 5.32
C THR A 106 12.39 15.01 4.61
N GLY A 107 12.31 15.57 3.39
CA GLY A 107 13.53 15.95 2.66
C GLY A 107 13.39 15.88 1.15
N HIS A 108 12.34 15.29 0.60
CA HIS A 108 11.94 15.44 -0.79
C HIS A 108 11.39 16.87 -1.03
N LYS A 109 11.61 17.38 -2.25
CA LYS A 109 11.14 18.70 -2.64
C LYS A 109 9.78 18.68 -3.33
N GLN A 110 9.36 17.52 -3.81
CA GLN A 110 8.09 17.29 -4.49
C GLN A 110 7.45 15.96 -4.02
N ALA A 111 6.32 15.59 -4.63
CA ALA A 111 5.55 14.41 -4.30
C ALA A 111 6.40 13.14 -4.30
N VAL A 112 6.10 12.24 -3.36
CA VAL A 112 6.65 10.89 -3.30
C VAL A 112 5.69 9.95 -4.01
N LEU A 113 6.12 9.35 -5.13
CA LEU A 113 5.28 8.57 -6.02
C LEU A 113 5.38 7.06 -5.81
N ASP A 114 6.55 6.58 -5.38
CA ASP A 114 6.74 5.16 -5.08
C ASP A 114 7.67 4.92 -3.89
N LEU A 115 7.50 3.78 -3.24
CA LEU A 115 8.23 3.36 -2.07
C LEU A 115 8.61 1.88 -2.18
N HIS A 116 9.82 1.53 -1.75
CA HIS A 116 10.24 0.14 -1.61
C HIS A 116 11.13 -0.05 -0.39
N TRP A 117 11.01 -1.22 0.24
CA TRP A 117 11.80 -1.60 1.39
C TRP A 117 13.04 -2.41 0.97
N SER A 118 14.13 -2.26 1.71
CA SER A 118 15.22 -3.22 1.70
C SER A 118 14.77 -4.56 2.28
N ARG A 119 15.47 -5.64 1.97
CA ARG A 119 15.14 -7.00 2.43
C ARG A 119 15.17 -7.16 3.95
N ASP A 120 16.03 -6.40 4.61
CA ASP A 120 16.21 -6.43 6.07
C ASP A 120 15.30 -5.44 6.83
N SER A 121 14.39 -4.77 6.12
CA SER A 121 13.48 -3.76 6.69
C SER A 121 14.19 -2.55 7.33
N LYS A 122 15.50 -2.38 7.14
CA LYS A 122 16.25 -1.28 7.76
C LYS A 122 16.28 -0.02 6.91
N VAL A 123 16.23 -0.19 5.60
CA VAL A 123 16.30 0.92 4.65
C VAL A 123 15.01 1.00 3.86
N LEU A 124 14.50 2.21 3.74
CA LEU A 124 13.39 2.53 2.86
C LEU A 124 13.92 3.34 1.67
N PHE A 125 13.49 2.96 0.47
CA PHE A 125 13.77 3.69 -0.76
C PHE A 125 12.52 4.44 -1.20
N SER A 126 12.71 5.64 -1.73
CA SER A 126 11.62 6.49 -2.23
C SER A 126 11.95 7.07 -3.60
N ALA A 127 10.96 7.07 -4.49
CA ALA A 127 10.98 7.75 -5.78
C ALA A 127 10.11 9.01 -5.70
N SER A 128 10.60 10.09 -6.26
CA SER A 128 9.92 11.37 -6.17
C SER A 128 9.88 12.13 -7.49
N ALA A 129 8.86 12.95 -7.62
CA ALA A 129 8.72 13.92 -8.70
C ALA A 129 9.83 14.99 -8.68
N ASP A 130 10.67 15.05 -7.62
CA ASP A 130 11.84 15.93 -7.56
C ASP A 130 13.05 15.38 -8.35
N MET A 131 12.85 14.38 -9.22
CA MET A 131 13.86 13.75 -10.10
C MET A 131 14.93 12.97 -9.34
N HIS A 132 14.68 12.61 -8.08
CA HIS A 132 15.65 11.93 -7.25
C HIS A 132 15.04 10.73 -6.54
N LEU A 133 15.85 9.68 -6.42
CA LEU A 133 15.62 8.64 -5.45
C LEU A 133 16.28 9.03 -4.13
N ALA A 134 15.74 8.56 -3.03
CA ALA A 134 16.35 8.70 -1.72
C ALA A 134 16.32 7.38 -0.95
N SER A 135 17.36 7.13 -0.16
CA SER A 135 17.41 6.04 0.81
C SER A 135 17.38 6.62 2.22
N TRP A 136 16.59 5.99 3.07
CA TRP A 136 16.29 6.42 4.45
C TRP A 136 16.59 5.31 5.43
N ASP A 137 17.24 5.65 6.52
CA ASP A 137 17.37 4.74 7.65
C ASP A 137 16.07 4.76 8.46
N VAL A 138 15.44 3.62 8.58
CA VAL A 138 14.14 3.47 9.27
C VAL A 138 14.30 3.63 10.78
N GLU A 139 15.46 3.23 11.35
CA GLU A 139 15.72 3.31 12.78
C GLU A 139 16.00 4.75 13.23
N THR A 140 16.83 5.50 12.51
CA THR A 140 17.14 6.89 12.84
C THR A 140 16.12 7.89 12.26
N GLY A 141 15.52 7.55 11.12
CA GLY A 141 14.65 8.43 10.34
C GLY A 141 15.41 9.45 9.49
N GLU A 142 16.72 9.30 9.40
CA GLU A 142 17.56 10.20 8.62
C GLU A 142 17.71 9.71 7.18
N ARG A 143 17.90 10.66 6.27
CA ARG A 143 18.20 10.33 4.89
C ARG A 143 19.67 9.91 4.75
N ILE A 144 19.89 8.62 4.42
CA ILE A 144 21.22 8.07 4.19
C ILE A 144 21.84 8.71 2.95
N ARG A 145 21.10 8.70 1.83
CA ARG A 145 21.60 9.18 0.54
C ARG A 145 20.49 9.73 -0.35
N ARG A 146 20.88 10.64 -1.23
CA ARG A 146 20.11 11.09 -2.38
C ARG A 146 20.81 10.59 -3.63
N HIS A 147 20.06 9.94 -4.53
CA HIS A 147 20.54 9.38 -5.77
C HIS A 147 20.12 10.28 -6.93
N PRO A 148 21.01 11.13 -7.44
CA PRO A 148 20.74 11.96 -8.61
C PRO A 148 20.98 11.16 -9.88
N GLY A 149 20.37 11.57 -10.98
CA GLY A 149 20.65 10.97 -12.29
C GLY A 149 19.53 11.10 -13.30
N HIS A 150 18.27 11.07 -12.88
CA HIS A 150 17.13 11.35 -13.75
C HIS A 150 16.96 12.86 -13.97
N GLU A 151 16.50 13.23 -15.16
CA GLU A 151 16.25 14.62 -15.56
C GLU A 151 14.77 15.01 -15.47
N GLU A 152 13.88 14.01 -15.31
CA GLU A 152 12.44 14.16 -15.21
C GLU A 152 11.87 13.39 -13.99
N VAL A 153 10.54 13.38 -13.86
CA VAL A 153 9.81 12.72 -12.77
C VAL A 153 10.10 11.22 -12.73
N ILE A 154 10.36 10.69 -11.55
CA ILE A 154 10.54 9.25 -11.34
C ILE A 154 9.21 8.67 -10.87
N ASN A 155 8.55 7.91 -11.76
CA ASN A 155 7.21 7.39 -11.51
C ASN A 155 7.19 6.10 -10.70
N CYS A 156 8.18 5.24 -10.90
CA CYS A 156 8.19 3.90 -10.36
C CYS A 156 9.61 3.44 -10.02
N MET A 157 9.68 2.49 -9.11
CA MET A 157 10.94 1.81 -8.77
C MET A 157 10.67 0.39 -8.30
N ASP A 158 11.70 -0.45 -8.31
CA ASP A 158 11.67 -1.78 -7.71
C ASP A 158 13.04 -2.17 -7.16
N VAL A 159 13.04 -3.12 -6.24
CA VAL A 159 14.27 -3.62 -5.57
C VAL A 159 14.37 -5.13 -5.74
N SER A 160 15.57 -5.62 -6.06
CA SER A 160 15.81 -7.06 -6.21
C SER A 160 15.55 -7.81 -4.90
N LYS A 161 14.84 -8.94 -4.98
CA LYS A 161 14.50 -9.76 -3.81
C LYS A 161 15.60 -10.76 -3.45
N ARG A 162 16.47 -11.15 -4.38
CA ARG A 162 17.59 -12.11 -4.18
C ARG A 162 18.88 -11.61 -4.82
N GLY A 163 19.99 -12.20 -4.46
CA GLY A 163 21.30 -11.84 -5.00
C GLY A 163 21.84 -10.52 -4.45
N GLU A 164 22.54 -9.77 -5.27
CA GLU A 164 22.96 -8.41 -4.94
C GLU A 164 21.75 -7.49 -4.86
N GLU A 165 21.75 -6.60 -3.89
CA GLU A 165 20.64 -5.65 -3.75
C GLU A 165 20.76 -4.60 -4.85
N MET A 166 19.80 -4.62 -5.78
CA MET A 166 19.73 -3.73 -6.93
C MET A 166 18.47 -2.89 -6.83
N LEU A 167 18.63 -1.59 -6.99
CA LEU A 167 17.52 -0.64 -7.12
C LEU A 167 17.39 -0.26 -8.57
N VAL A 168 16.17 -0.32 -9.10
CA VAL A 168 15.84 0.06 -10.48
C VAL A 168 14.74 1.11 -10.45
N SER A 169 14.82 2.11 -11.31
CA SER A 169 13.84 3.19 -11.42
C SER A 169 13.44 3.45 -12.87
N GLY A 170 12.21 3.87 -13.06
CA GLY A 170 11.67 4.33 -14.33
C GLY A 170 11.20 5.77 -14.24
N SER A 171 11.52 6.56 -15.26
CA SER A 171 11.28 7.99 -15.29
C SER A 171 10.64 8.44 -16.62
N ASP A 172 10.05 9.63 -16.59
CA ASP A 172 9.51 10.30 -17.76
C ASP A 172 10.59 10.75 -18.76
N ASP A 173 11.87 10.80 -18.32
CA ASP A 173 13.01 11.09 -19.19
C ASP A 173 13.30 9.99 -20.22
N GLY A 174 12.57 8.89 -20.17
CA GLY A 174 12.76 7.75 -21.06
C GLY A 174 14.01 6.94 -20.73
N TYR A 175 14.50 6.96 -19.50
CA TYR A 175 15.62 6.15 -19.06
C TYR A 175 15.23 5.21 -17.92
N ILE A 176 15.81 4.03 -17.96
CA ILE A 176 15.81 3.12 -16.82
C ILE A 176 17.07 3.38 -16.03
N GLY A 177 16.93 3.85 -14.81
CA GLY A 177 18.04 3.94 -13.86
C GLY A 177 18.25 2.61 -13.17
N ALA A 178 19.45 2.05 -13.25
CA ALA A 178 19.80 0.84 -12.50
C ALA A 178 21.02 1.15 -11.64
N SER A 179 20.87 1.07 -10.32
CA SER A 179 21.96 1.20 -9.38
C SER A 179 22.14 -0.10 -8.59
N GLN A 180 23.35 -0.63 -8.58
CA GLN A 180 23.73 -1.68 -7.64
C GLN A 180 23.90 -1.04 -6.27
N LEU A 181 23.09 -1.44 -5.32
CA LEU A 181 23.21 -1.06 -3.92
C LEU A 181 24.29 -1.94 -3.25
N LEU A 182 25.50 -1.97 -3.80
CA LEU A 182 26.62 -2.38 -3.01
C LEU A 182 26.96 -1.22 -2.07
N TRP A 183 26.91 -1.49 -0.79
CA TRP A 183 27.34 -0.60 0.29
C TRP A 183 28.85 -0.30 0.24
N ASP A 184 29.38 -0.03 -0.95
CA ASP A 184 30.70 0.54 -1.05
C ASP A 184 30.54 2.06 -0.91
N THR A 185 30.84 2.53 0.27
CA THR A 185 30.90 3.96 0.62
C THR A 185 31.86 4.76 -0.25
N ARG A 186 32.54 4.12 -1.22
CA ARG A 186 33.62 4.69 -2.02
C ARG A 186 33.23 5.12 -3.44
N THR A 187 32.14 4.58 -4.02
CA THR A 187 31.74 4.96 -5.38
C THR A 187 30.51 5.85 -5.37
N LYS A 188 30.68 7.08 -5.81
CA LYS A 188 29.59 8.06 -5.99
C LYS A 188 28.71 7.78 -7.21
N ASP A 189 29.18 6.97 -8.15
CA ASP A 189 28.68 6.94 -9.51
C ASP A 189 28.54 5.49 -10.02
N ALA A 190 27.54 4.77 -9.58
CA ALA A 190 27.19 3.51 -10.22
C ALA A 190 25.73 3.51 -10.68
N VAL A 191 25.34 4.52 -11.42
CA VAL A 191 24.05 4.50 -12.10
C VAL A 191 24.29 4.13 -13.56
N SER A 192 23.86 2.94 -13.95
CA SER A 192 23.80 2.56 -15.35
C SER A 192 22.45 2.98 -15.90
N PHE A 193 22.42 3.85 -16.88
CA PHE A 193 21.19 4.24 -17.59
C PHE A 193 21.03 3.41 -18.85
N ILE A 194 19.82 2.91 -19.04
CA ILE A 194 19.40 2.21 -20.26
C ILE A 194 18.35 3.09 -20.95
N PRO A 195 18.63 3.61 -22.16
CA PRO A 195 17.67 4.44 -22.87
C PRO A 195 16.48 3.61 -23.34
N THR A 196 15.29 4.16 -23.19
CA THR A 196 14.05 3.66 -23.75
C THR A 196 13.48 4.69 -24.71
N GLU A 197 12.56 4.30 -25.59
CA GLU A 197 11.99 5.22 -26.56
C GLU A 197 10.89 6.13 -25.98
N PHE A 198 10.30 5.72 -24.87
CA PHE A 198 9.13 6.35 -24.26
C PHE A 198 9.27 6.51 -22.76
N PRO A 199 8.55 7.47 -22.14
CA PRO A 199 8.39 7.61 -20.71
C PRO A 199 7.96 6.31 -20.03
N ILE A 200 8.54 6.02 -18.87
CA ILE A 200 8.29 4.79 -18.11
C ILE A 200 7.36 5.11 -16.93
N THR A 201 6.24 4.42 -16.88
CA THR A 201 5.25 4.57 -15.81
C THR A 201 5.22 3.38 -14.86
N ALA A 202 5.67 2.21 -15.32
CA ALA A 202 5.66 0.98 -14.53
C ALA A 202 6.93 0.16 -14.73
N ILE A 203 7.42 -0.42 -13.63
CA ILE A 203 8.61 -1.26 -13.60
C ILE A 203 8.43 -2.43 -12.65
N ALA A 204 8.98 -3.59 -13.00
CA ALA A 204 9.08 -4.73 -12.10
C ALA A 204 10.37 -5.48 -12.38
N LEU A 205 11.09 -5.87 -11.32
CA LEU A 205 12.35 -6.59 -11.41
C LEU A 205 12.14 -8.07 -11.08
N SER A 206 12.77 -8.97 -11.85
CA SER A 206 12.77 -10.38 -11.51
C SER A 206 13.48 -10.62 -10.17
N GLU A 207 13.08 -11.66 -9.46
CA GLU A 207 13.61 -11.97 -8.14
C GLU A 207 15.14 -12.09 -8.13
N ALA A 208 15.71 -12.67 -9.20
CA ALA A 208 17.16 -12.85 -9.38
C ALA A 208 17.89 -11.58 -9.90
N GLY A 209 17.15 -10.52 -10.28
CA GLY A 209 17.74 -9.30 -10.84
C GLY A 209 18.30 -9.45 -12.26
N ASN A 210 17.94 -10.48 -13.00
CA ASN A 210 18.44 -10.73 -14.36
C ASN A 210 17.54 -10.11 -15.44
N GLU A 211 16.23 -10.14 -15.21
CA GLU A 211 15.21 -9.64 -16.14
C GLU A 211 14.46 -8.46 -15.53
N LEU A 212 14.16 -7.50 -16.36
CA LEU A 212 13.43 -6.30 -15.99
C LEU A 212 12.21 -6.16 -16.92
N PHE A 213 11.08 -5.87 -16.33
CA PHE A 213 9.83 -5.58 -17.01
C PHE A 213 9.56 -4.09 -16.92
N THR A 214 9.37 -3.44 -18.05
CA THR A 214 9.06 -2.01 -18.12
C THR A 214 7.88 -1.77 -19.03
N SER A 215 7.09 -0.79 -18.70
CA SER A 215 6.01 -0.32 -19.56
C SER A 215 5.75 1.16 -19.34
N GLY A 216 5.11 1.78 -20.29
CA GLY A 216 4.84 3.20 -20.28
C GLY A 216 3.66 3.58 -21.17
N ILE A 217 3.76 4.75 -21.78
CA ILE A 217 2.73 5.30 -22.66
C ILE A 217 2.67 4.61 -24.03
N ASP A 218 3.61 3.73 -24.35
CA ASP A 218 3.61 2.89 -25.53
C ASP A 218 2.68 1.67 -25.42
N ASN A 219 2.01 1.48 -24.28
CA ASN A 219 1.07 0.41 -23.96
C ASN A 219 1.67 -1.00 -23.95
N ASP A 220 2.92 -1.14 -24.37
CA ASP A 220 3.62 -2.42 -24.46
C ASP A 220 4.42 -2.68 -23.19
N ILE A 221 4.48 -3.95 -22.77
CA ILE A 221 5.35 -4.35 -21.68
C ILE A 221 6.61 -4.94 -22.31
N LYS A 222 7.75 -4.26 -22.15
CA LYS A 222 9.05 -4.70 -22.66
C LYS A 222 9.82 -5.48 -21.59
N VAL A 223 10.37 -6.60 -22.00
CA VAL A 223 11.18 -7.47 -21.13
C VAL A 223 12.64 -7.34 -21.53
N TRP A 224 13.44 -6.88 -20.58
CA TRP A 224 14.86 -6.59 -20.77
C TRP A 224 15.74 -7.65 -20.11
N ASP A 225 16.79 -8.06 -20.80
CA ASP A 225 17.91 -8.74 -20.19
C ASP A 225 18.91 -7.68 -19.69
N LEU A 226 19.02 -7.52 -18.37
CA LEU A 226 19.89 -6.49 -17.76
C LEU A 226 21.38 -6.70 -18.03
N ARG A 227 21.80 -7.93 -18.29
CA ARG A 227 23.20 -8.24 -18.64
C ARG A 227 23.53 -7.77 -20.04
N LYS A 228 22.59 -7.97 -20.99
CA LYS A 228 22.74 -7.56 -22.38
C LYS A 228 22.31 -6.12 -22.63
N LYS A 229 21.56 -5.53 -21.68
CA LYS A 229 20.91 -4.22 -21.81
C LYS A 229 20.06 -4.11 -23.08
N ALA A 230 19.34 -5.18 -23.42
CA ALA A 230 18.56 -5.29 -24.62
C ALA A 230 17.18 -5.89 -24.33
N VAL A 231 16.19 -5.50 -25.11
CA VAL A 231 14.85 -6.08 -25.07
C VAL A 231 14.91 -7.50 -25.60
N THR A 232 14.38 -8.45 -24.84
CA THR A 232 14.30 -9.86 -25.22
C THR A 232 13.02 -10.14 -25.99
N TYR A 233 11.89 -9.64 -25.49
CA TYR A 233 10.55 -9.74 -26.11
C TYR A 233 9.64 -8.67 -25.53
N SER A 234 8.47 -8.47 -26.19
CA SER A 234 7.42 -7.58 -25.71
C SER A 234 6.11 -8.33 -25.51
N LEU A 235 5.32 -7.92 -24.53
CA LEU A 235 3.98 -8.41 -24.25
C LEU A 235 2.99 -7.36 -24.74
N LEU A 236 2.22 -7.72 -25.76
CA LEU A 236 1.30 -6.81 -26.45
C LEU A 236 -0.13 -7.11 -26.05
N GLY A 237 -0.95 -6.07 -25.87
CA GLY A 237 -2.38 -6.28 -25.65
C GLY A 237 -3.12 -5.21 -24.87
N HIS A 238 -2.46 -4.39 -24.03
CA HIS A 238 -3.10 -3.24 -23.43
C HIS A 238 -3.44 -2.19 -24.48
N ALA A 239 -4.57 -1.51 -24.30
CA ALA A 239 -5.05 -0.49 -25.22
C ALA A 239 -4.67 0.94 -24.82
N ASP A 240 -4.19 1.13 -23.59
CA ASP A 240 -3.76 2.43 -23.05
C ASP A 240 -2.58 2.22 -22.08
N THR A 241 -2.02 3.30 -21.58
CA THR A 241 -0.84 3.35 -20.72
C THR A 241 -0.92 2.36 -19.55
N VAL A 242 0.12 1.56 -19.36
CA VAL A 242 0.25 0.65 -18.23
C VAL A 242 0.72 1.44 -17.01
N THR A 243 0.00 1.32 -15.90
CA THR A 243 0.21 2.12 -14.69
C THR A 243 0.99 1.41 -13.60
N SER A 244 0.96 0.07 -13.59
CA SER A 244 1.75 -0.71 -12.63
C SER A 244 2.08 -2.09 -13.15
N LEU A 245 3.21 -2.61 -12.69
CA LEU A 245 3.68 -3.98 -12.93
C LEU A 245 4.07 -4.62 -11.60
N GLN A 246 3.75 -5.90 -11.44
CA GLN A 246 4.23 -6.69 -10.31
C GLN A 246 4.35 -8.17 -10.68
N LEU A 247 5.46 -8.81 -10.31
CA LEU A 247 5.62 -10.24 -10.44
C LEU A 247 4.89 -10.99 -9.33
N SER A 248 4.34 -12.15 -9.69
CA SER A 248 3.78 -13.10 -8.72
C SER A 248 4.86 -13.60 -7.75
N PRO A 249 4.49 -14.06 -6.54
CA PRO A 249 5.46 -14.57 -5.57
C PRO A 249 6.31 -15.74 -6.07
N ASP A 250 5.79 -16.52 -7.02
CA ASP A 250 6.47 -17.65 -7.65
C ASP A 250 7.27 -17.27 -8.91
N ASN A 251 7.28 -15.98 -9.31
CA ASN A 251 7.92 -15.43 -10.51
C ASN A 251 7.47 -16.07 -11.84
N THR A 252 6.31 -16.69 -11.89
CA THR A 252 5.76 -17.30 -13.12
C THR A 252 4.86 -16.37 -13.91
N LEU A 253 4.18 -15.47 -13.21
CA LEU A 253 3.20 -14.54 -13.79
C LEU A 253 3.60 -13.09 -13.51
N LEU A 254 3.36 -12.23 -14.49
CA LEU A 254 3.43 -10.78 -14.35
C LEU A 254 2.00 -10.23 -14.30
N LEU A 255 1.73 -9.39 -13.34
CA LEU A 255 0.49 -8.61 -13.22
C LEU A 255 0.72 -7.23 -13.81
N SER A 256 -0.22 -6.75 -14.61
CA SER A 256 -0.24 -5.38 -15.13
C SER A 256 -1.59 -4.72 -14.89
N ASN A 257 -1.58 -3.45 -14.56
CA ASN A 257 -2.76 -2.59 -14.53
C ASN A 257 -2.56 -1.47 -15.56
N ALA A 258 -3.63 -1.05 -16.25
CA ALA A 258 -3.54 -0.01 -17.26
C ALA A 258 -4.74 0.95 -17.25
N HIS A 259 -4.58 2.08 -17.92
CA HIS A 259 -5.66 3.07 -18.09
C HIS A 259 -6.81 2.58 -18.97
N ASP A 260 -6.66 1.44 -19.65
CA ASP A 260 -7.76 0.76 -20.36
C ASP A 260 -8.79 0.12 -19.39
N SER A 261 -8.66 0.36 -18.09
CA SER A 261 -9.51 -0.18 -17.03
C SER A 261 -9.47 -1.70 -16.91
N THR A 262 -8.41 -2.34 -17.42
CA THR A 262 -8.18 -3.78 -17.29
C THR A 262 -6.94 -4.07 -16.47
N VAL A 263 -7.04 -5.11 -15.66
CA VAL A 263 -5.90 -5.73 -15.00
C VAL A 263 -5.62 -7.04 -15.74
N ARG A 264 -4.36 -7.33 -16.08
CA ARG A 264 -4.01 -8.54 -16.84
C ARG A 264 -2.88 -9.31 -16.18
N THR A 265 -2.88 -10.62 -16.45
CA THR A 265 -1.78 -11.51 -16.07
C THR A 265 -1.13 -12.12 -17.30
N TRP A 266 0.19 -12.20 -17.28
CA TRP A 266 1.03 -12.65 -18.38
C TRP A 266 1.96 -13.77 -17.89
N ASP A 267 2.13 -14.81 -18.71
CA ASP A 267 3.09 -15.89 -18.46
C ASP A 267 4.50 -15.42 -18.87
N VAL A 268 5.39 -15.26 -17.90
CA VAL A 268 6.76 -14.80 -18.13
C VAL A 268 7.79 -15.92 -18.06
N ARG A 269 7.38 -17.18 -17.99
CA ARG A 269 8.29 -18.31 -17.97
C ARG A 269 9.10 -18.39 -19.28
N PRO A 270 10.34 -18.88 -19.23
CA PRO A 270 11.25 -18.90 -20.40
C PRO A 270 10.69 -19.64 -21.62
N PHE A 271 9.87 -20.68 -21.42
CA PHE A 271 9.32 -21.51 -22.51
C PHE A 271 7.79 -21.39 -22.64
N ALA A 272 7.24 -20.22 -22.28
CA ALA A 272 5.82 -19.97 -22.42
C ALA A 272 5.42 -19.87 -23.91
N PRO A 273 4.15 -20.15 -24.26
CA PRO A 273 3.61 -19.99 -25.61
C PRO A 273 3.81 -18.57 -26.15
N ALA A 274 3.69 -18.39 -27.48
CA ALA A 274 3.84 -17.06 -28.09
C ALA A 274 2.79 -16.06 -27.60
N ASP A 275 1.55 -16.53 -27.38
CA ASP A 275 0.52 -15.76 -26.69
C ASP A 275 0.72 -15.93 -25.18
N ARG A 276 1.30 -14.92 -24.56
CA ARG A 276 1.62 -14.91 -23.13
C ARG A 276 0.51 -14.36 -22.26
N ALA A 277 -0.57 -13.84 -22.85
CA ALA A 277 -1.72 -13.34 -22.12
C ALA A 277 -2.48 -14.51 -21.46
N VAL A 278 -2.53 -14.54 -20.14
CA VAL A 278 -3.20 -15.60 -19.39
C VAL A 278 -4.64 -15.23 -19.10
N LYS A 279 -4.86 -14.03 -18.53
CA LYS A 279 -6.19 -13.64 -18.07
C LYS A 279 -6.34 -12.11 -18.00
N THR A 280 -7.59 -11.66 -18.18
CA THR A 280 -8.00 -10.26 -18.00
C THR A 280 -9.01 -10.19 -16.86
N TYR A 281 -8.89 -9.19 -16.00
CA TYR A 281 -9.75 -8.93 -14.85
C TYR A 281 -10.38 -7.55 -15.03
N ASP A 282 -11.71 -7.51 -14.95
CA ASP A 282 -12.51 -6.30 -15.09
C ASP A 282 -13.11 -5.89 -13.75
N GLY A 283 -13.45 -4.61 -13.59
CA GLY A 283 -14.16 -4.13 -12.39
C GLY A 283 -13.44 -3.04 -11.60
N ALA A 284 -12.21 -2.66 -11.99
CA ALA A 284 -11.47 -1.53 -11.45
C ALA A 284 -11.34 -0.42 -12.51
N PRO A 285 -12.37 0.42 -12.73
CA PRO A 285 -12.31 1.46 -13.73
C PRO A 285 -11.29 2.53 -13.35
N THR A 286 -10.56 3.01 -14.36
CA THR A 286 -9.71 4.17 -14.25
C THR A 286 -10.57 5.43 -14.13
N GLY A 287 -10.32 6.26 -13.14
CA GLY A 287 -11.03 7.52 -12.94
C GLY A 287 -10.67 8.59 -13.97
N GLN A 288 -11.36 9.73 -13.90
CA GLN A 288 -11.08 10.88 -14.75
C GLN A 288 -9.71 11.52 -14.47
N GLU A 289 -9.17 11.32 -13.27
CA GLU A 289 -7.90 11.89 -12.80
C GLU A 289 -6.68 11.23 -13.47
N ARG A 290 -6.85 10.05 -14.08
CA ARG A 290 -5.78 9.26 -14.72
C ARG A 290 -4.54 9.06 -13.84
N ASN A 291 -4.76 8.82 -12.55
CA ASN A 291 -3.69 8.49 -11.62
C ASN A 291 -3.04 7.15 -11.99
N LEU A 292 -1.76 6.99 -11.65
CA LEU A 292 -1.05 5.72 -11.82
C LEU A 292 -1.52 4.72 -10.75
N LEU A 293 -2.66 4.09 -10.99
CA LEU A 293 -3.25 3.11 -10.07
C LEU A 293 -2.42 1.84 -10.05
N LYS A 294 -2.15 1.33 -8.85
CA LYS A 294 -1.31 0.14 -8.66
C LYS A 294 -2.14 -1.09 -8.32
N ALA A 295 -1.68 -2.23 -8.82
CA ALA A 295 -2.22 -3.55 -8.51
C ALA A 295 -1.19 -4.40 -7.77
N SER A 296 -1.64 -5.40 -7.00
CA SER A 296 -0.76 -6.27 -6.23
C SER A 296 -1.26 -7.71 -6.12
N TRP A 297 -0.28 -8.62 -5.95
CA TRP A 297 -0.50 -10.01 -5.58
C TRP A 297 -0.57 -10.15 -4.05
N ASP A 298 -1.33 -11.14 -3.60
CA ASP A 298 -1.20 -11.61 -2.21
C ASP A 298 0.06 -12.48 -2.03
N ALA A 299 0.40 -12.80 -0.77
CA ALA A 299 1.60 -13.55 -0.43
C ALA A 299 1.62 -14.99 -1.02
N GLU A 300 0.45 -15.59 -1.22
CA GLU A 300 0.29 -16.94 -1.77
C GLU A 300 0.13 -16.94 -3.31
N GLY A 301 -0.03 -15.80 -3.96
CA GLY A 301 -0.31 -15.71 -5.40
C GLY A 301 -1.72 -16.15 -5.79
N LYS A 302 -2.66 -16.23 -4.84
CA LYS A 302 -4.03 -16.69 -5.07
C LYS A 302 -5.00 -15.56 -5.37
N ARG A 303 -4.74 -14.37 -4.85
CA ARG A 303 -5.60 -13.20 -5.00
C ARG A 303 -4.83 -12.04 -5.60
N ILE A 304 -5.56 -11.21 -6.32
CA ILE A 304 -5.07 -9.98 -6.92
C ILE A 304 -5.94 -8.84 -6.38
N ALA A 305 -5.32 -7.73 -6.02
CA ALA A 305 -6.02 -6.52 -5.67
C ALA A 305 -5.57 -5.37 -6.56
N ALA A 306 -6.49 -4.47 -6.91
CA ALA A 306 -6.15 -3.22 -7.59
C ALA A 306 -6.97 -2.06 -7.02
N GLY A 307 -6.32 -0.90 -7.00
CA GLY A 307 -6.99 0.36 -6.75
C GLY A 307 -7.84 0.78 -7.95
N SER A 308 -8.88 1.55 -7.69
CA SER A 308 -9.81 2.03 -8.71
C SER A 308 -10.10 3.51 -8.57
N GLY A 309 -10.39 4.15 -9.70
CA GLY A 309 -10.84 5.54 -9.72
C GLY A 309 -12.27 5.74 -9.21
N ASP A 310 -13.03 4.66 -8.99
CA ASP A 310 -14.37 4.70 -8.42
C ASP A 310 -14.39 4.64 -6.87
N GLN A 311 -13.25 4.94 -6.22
CA GLN A 311 -13.10 5.04 -4.76
C GLN A 311 -13.16 3.67 -4.06
N SER A 312 -13.05 2.57 -4.79
CA SER A 312 -13.10 1.22 -4.26
C SER A 312 -11.80 0.45 -4.49
N VAL A 313 -11.61 -0.62 -3.71
CA VAL A 313 -10.59 -1.64 -3.95
C VAL A 313 -11.28 -2.85 -4.54
N ALA A 314 -10.81 -3.33 -5.69
CA ALA A 314 -11.29 -4.54 -6.31
C ALA A 314 -10.33 -5.71 -6.02
N ILE A 315 -10.87 -6.87 -5.64
CA ILE A 315 -10.10 -8.07 -5.31
C ILE A 315 -10.66 -9.25 -6.10
N TRP A 316 -9.79 -9.95 -6.82
CA TRP A 316 -10.13 -11.13 -7.63
C TRP A 316 -9.40 -12.38 -7.17
N ASP A 317 -9.99 -13.51 -7.47
CA ASP A 317 -9.31 -14.80 -7.46
C ASP A 317 -8.45 -14.93 -8.72
N ALA A 318 -7.15 -15.08 -8.54
CA ALA A 318 -6.20 -15.18 -9.64
C ALA A 318 -6.46 -16.40 -10.54
N SER A 319 -6.90 -17.53 -9.95
CA SER A 319 -7.10 -18.78 -10.66
C SER A 319 -8.36 -18.76 -11.52
N THR A 320 -9.47 -18.22 -11.01
CA THR A 320 -10.77 -18.21 -11.71
C THR A 320 -11.01 -16.91 -12.48
N GLY A 321 -10.38 -15.82 -12.09
CA GLY A 321 -10.63 -14.47 -12.63
C GLY A 321 -11.90 -13.82 -12.08
N LYS A 322 -12.55 -14.46 -11.09
CA LYS A 322 -13.79 -13.96 -10.52
C LYS A 322 -13.52 -12.82 -9.54
N LEU A 323 -14.30 -11.75 -9.62
CA LEU A 323 -14.32 -10.69 -8.61
C LEU A 323 -14.86 -11.26 -7.29
N LEU A 324 -14.03 -11.27 -6.26
CA LEU A 324 -14.37 -11.73 -4.91
C LEU A 324 -15.00 -10.60 -4.08
N HIS A 325 -14.31 -9.47 -4.03
CA HIS A 325 -14.72 -8.34 -3.22
C HIS A 325 -14.54 -7.03 -3.96
N LYS A 326 -15.43 -6.10 -3.71
CA LYS A 326 -15.30 -4.69 -4.05
C LYS A 326 -15.50 -3.90 -2.76
N LEU A 327 -14.39 -3.36 -2.21
CA LEU A 327 -14.37 -2.75 -0.90
C LEU A 327 -14.51 -1.23 -1.05
N PRO A 328 -15.62 -0.64 -0.62
CA PRO A 328 -15.79 0.80 -0.57
C PRO A 328 -15.19 1.35 0.73
N GLY A 329 -14.97 2.65 0.79
CA GLY A 329 -14.53 3.30 2.04
C GLY A 329 -13.79 4.59 1.81
N HIS A 330 -13.04 4.68 0.73
CA HIS A 330 -12.36 5.89 0.32
C HIS A 330 -13.32 6.92 -0.31
N LYS A 331 -12.92 8.19 -0.25
CA LYS A 331 -13.65 9.33 -0.86
C LYS A 331 -12.97 9.84 -2.12
N GLY A 332 -11.79 9.35 -2.45
CA GLY A 332 -11.00 9.66 -3.64
C GLY A 332 -10.54 8.39 -4.35
N ALA A 333 -9.89 8.54 -5.50
CA ALA A 333 -9.30 7.42 -6.23
C ALA A 333 -8.33 6.65 -5.36
N VAL A 334 -8.34 5.32 -5.45
CA VAL A 334 -7.42 4.45 -4.71
C VAL A 334 -6.18 4.23 -5.56
N ASN A 335 -5.05 4.82 -5.16
CA ASN A 335 -3.82 4.84 -5.94
C ASN A 335 -2.98 3.57 -5.76
N ASP A 336 -2.90 3.02 -4.56
CA ASP A 336 -2.10 1.81 -4.28
C ASP A 336 -2.86 0.88 -3.33
N VAL A 337 -2.71 -0.41 -3.55
CA VAL A 337 -3.29 -1.47 -2.71
C VAL A 337 -2.24 -2.54 -2.49
N ARG A 338 -2.01 -2.94 -1.24
CA ARG A 338 -1.02 -3.98 -0.90
C ARG A 338 -1.56 -4.96 0.11
N PHE A 339 -1.34 -6.23 -0.17
CA PHE A 339 -1.55 -7.29 0.81
C PHE A 339 -0.40 -7.35 1.81
N HIS A 340 -0.70 -7.82 3.01
CA HIS A 340 0.31 -8.12 4.02
C HIS A 340 1.25 -9.22 3.48
N PRO A 341 2.58 -9.10 3.70
CA PRO A 341 3.57 -10.04 3.14
C PRO A 341 3.52 -11.45 3.73
N ARG A 342 2.79 -11.65 4.81
CA ARG A 342 2.59 -12.96 5.45
C ARG A 342 1.11 -13.20 5.66
N ASP A 343 0.64 -14.37 5.31
CA ASP A 343 -0.74 -14.81 5.60
C ASP A 343 -0.91 -15.31 7.05
N GLU A 344 0.14 -15.26 7.85
CA GLU A 344 0.09 -15.63 9.27
C GLU A 344 -0.44 -14.47 10.13
N PRO A 345 -1.24 -14.76 11.18
CA PRO A 345 -1.58 -13.76 12.16
C PRO A 345 -0.27 -13.25 12.78
N LEU A 346 -0.13 -11.93 12.87
CA LEU A 346 0.98 -11.32 13.58
C LEU A 346 1.04 -11.93 15.00
N PRO A 347 2.21 -12.36 15.48
CA PRO A 347 2.32 -12.92 16.82
C PRO A 347 1.81 -11.87 17.81
N TYR A 348 0.81 -12.22 18.60
CA TYR A 348 0.39 -11.40 19.72
C TYR A 348 1.64 -11.05 20.53
N SER A 349 1.92 -9.77 20.71
CA SER A 349 2.77 -9.36 21.82
C SER A 349 2.10 -9.88 23.07
N VAL A 350 2.68 -10.91 23.68
CA VAL A 350 2.21 -11.49 24.92
C VAL A 350 2.19 -10.36 25.93
N GLY A 351 1.00 -9.84 26.22
CA GLY A 351 0.78 -8.98 27.38
C GLY A 351 1.30 -9.70 28.64
N PRO A 352 1.55 -8.99 29.74
CA PRO A 352 2.11 -9.59 30.94
C PRO A 352 1.33 -10.84 31.33
N PRO A 353 1.99 -11.90 31.81
CA PRO A 353 1.39 -13.20 32.07
C PRO A 353 0.15 -13.05 32.96
N ILE A 354 -0.98 -13.55 32.45
CA ILE A 354 -2.25 -13.60 33.17
C ILE A 354 -1.98 -14.41 34.46
N PRO A 355 -2.36 -13.94 35.66
CA PRO A 355 -2.12 -14.66 36.90
C PRO A 355 -2.74 -16.06 36.83
N HIS A 356 -1.99 -17.06 37.27
CA HIS A 356 -2.33 -18.47 37.32
C HIS A 356 -3.56 -18.76 38.20
N SER A 357 -4.79 -18.52 37.69
CA SER A 357 -6.00 -18.98 38.38
C SER A 357 -7.03 -19.68 37.52
N TYR A 358 -6.68 -19.99 36.27
CA TYR A 358 -7.50 -20.86 35.38
C TYR A 358 -6.67 -22.02 34.81
N SER A 359 -6.16 -22.86 35.72
CA SER A 359 -5.69 -24.19 35.37
C SER A 359 -6.88 -25.13 35.29
N ASN A 360 -7.01 -25.83 34.16
CA ASN A 360 -7.86 -26.93 33.79
C ASN A 360 -9.02 -26.62 32.79
N ARG A 361 -8.65 -26.14 31.59
CA ARG A 361 -9.34 -26.57 30.38
C ARG A 361 -8.29 -26.85 29.31
N THR A 362 -8.02 -28.13 29.09
CA THR A 362 -7.24 -28.65 27.97
C THR A 362 -7.94 -28.23 26.68
N ILE A 363 -7.38 -27.27 25.95
CA ILE A 363 -7.83 -26.91 24.62
C ILE A 363 -7.30 -28.02 23.71
N THR A 364 -8.18 -28.86 23.21
CA THR A 364 -7.82 -29.91 22.24
C THR A 364 -7.38 -29.29 20.90
N PRO A 365 -6.44 -29.90 20.17
CA PRO A 365 -5.92 -29.37 18.91
C PRO A 365 -6.99 -29.08 17.83
N ASP A 366 -8.15 -29.72 17.92
CA ASP A 366 -9.24 -29.61 16.94
C ASP A 366 -10.01 -28.27 16.99
N LYS A 367 -9.80 -27.44 18.01
CA LYS A 367 -10.38 -26.09 18.09
C LYS A 367 -9.56 -24.98 17.45
N TRP A 368 -8.36 -25.29 16.94
CA TRP A 368 -7.54 -24.35 16.21
C TRP A 368 -7.99 -24.15 14.77
N THR A 369 -8.89 -25.00 14.26
CA THR A 369 -9.38 -24.97 12.87
C THR A 369 -10.49 -23.95 12.62
N GLU A 370 -11.03 -23.28 13.63
CA GLU A 370 -12.08 -22.24 13.48
C GLU A 370 -11.57 -20.79 13.60
N LEU A 371 -10.26 -20.58 13.76
CA LEU A 371 -9.68 -19.26 13.62
C LEU A 371 -9.65 -18.91 12.13
N THR A 372 -10.66 -18.21 11.66
CA THR A 372 -10.68 -17.65 10.31
C THR A 372 -9.46 -16.73 10.17
N TRP A 373 -8.47 -17.20 9.44
CA TRP A 373 -7.28 -16.44 9.10
C TRP A 373 -7.70 -15.20 8.31
N ARG A 374 -7.22 -14.05 8.68
CA ARG A 374 -7.53 -12.78 8.03
C ARG A 374 -6.24 -12.18 7.52
N SER A 375 -6.19 -11.87 6.22
CA SER A 375 -5.06 -11.20 5.61
C SER A 375 -5.28 -9.70 5.63
N PRO A 376 -4.46 -8.91 6.33
CA PRO A 376 -4.55 -7.45 6.27
C PRO A 376 -4.24 -6.92 4.87
N VAL A 377 -4.96 -5.88 4.46
CA VAL A 377 -4.75 -5.15 3.22
C VAL A 377 -4.69 -3.67 3.54
N VAL A 378 -3.68 -2.98 3.02
CA VAL A 378 -3.59 -1.52 3.08
C VAL A 378 -3.93 -0.94 1.71
N SER A 379 -4.73 0.12 1.70
CA SER A 379 -5.00 0.94 0.51
C SER A 379 -4.67 2.40 0.77
N ALA A 380 -4.12 3.07 -0.25
CA ALA A 380 -3.75 4.47 -0.24
C ALA A 380 -4.58 5.24 -1.26
N SER A 381 -5.07 6.42 -0.90
CA SER A 381 -6.02 7.16 -1.73
C SER A 381 -5.68 8.64 -1.87
N SER A 382 -6.22 9.23 -2.95
CA SER A 382 -6.24 10.68 -3.19
C SER A 382 -7.04 11.45 -2.15
N ASP A 383 -7.82 10.79 -1.29
CA ASP A 383 -8.52 11.42 -0.16
C ASP A 383 -7.62 11.75 1.04
N ARG A 384 -6.30 11.56 0.92
CA ARG A 384 -5.25 11.79 1.92
C ARG A 384 -5.23 10.79 3.07
N THR A 385 -5.94 9.68 2.94
CA THR A 385 -6.03 8.63 3.96
C THR A 385 -5.52 7.30 3.45
N LEU A 386 -5.15 6.43 4.38
CA LEU A 386 -4.98 5.01 4.11
C LEU A 386 -6.06 4.25 4.89
N LEU A 387 -6.53 3.17 4.32
CA LEU A 387 -7.38 2.23 5.03
C LEU A 387 -6.62 0.91 5.20
N LEU A 388 -6.57 0.44 6.43
CA LEU A 388 -6.03 -0.87 6.77
C LEU A 388 -7.20 -1.77 7.19
N GLY A 389 -7.47 -2.79 6.42
CA GLY A 389 -8.61 -3.68 6.61
C GLY A 389 -8.19 -5.15 6.70
N GLU A 390 -8.98 -5.97 7.39
CA GLU A 390 -8.81 -7.42 7.45
C GLU A 390 -9.81 -8.11 6.51
N LEU A 391 -9.29 -8.93 5.60
CA LEU A 391 -10.11 -9.77 4.70
C LEU A 391 -10.32 -11.14 5.32
N ALA A 392 -11.58 -11.59 5.41
CA ALA A 392 -11.89 -12.97 5.72
C ALA A 392 -11.46 -13.88 4.54
N LYS A 393 -10.91 -15.07 4.84
CA LYS A 393 -10.64 -16.10 3.83
C LYS A 393 -11.93 -16.77 3.36
#